data_54911889b387d01087f3529d1bb88f83
#
_entry.id   54911889b387d01087f3529d1bb88f83
#
_cell.length_a   1.000
_cell.length_b   1.000
_cell.length_c   1.000
_cell.angle_alpha   90.00
_cell.angle_beta   90.00
_cell.angle_gamma   90.00
#
_symmetry.space_group_name_H-M   'P 1'
#
loop_
_entity.id
_entity.type
_entity.pdbx_description
1 polymer ?
#
loop_
_entity_poly.entity_id
_entity_poly.type
_entity_poly.pdbx_seq_one_letter_code
_entity_poly.pdbx_strand_id
1 'polypeptide(L)'
;MTALANPVLGNCTAIACCTAGAALRSIEHFAAATGLGRVAHYEELASLGTLPNVLFFLIHFGISDQGKQALLHQIRAHPDLRIRFAPVILISRDLDTEKFLSYVEMGFDDILCLPDAAKLLSDRLLNQLNRDILYIETSKYLGPDRRRLDMPGHTQSGRVSTSRMHVRLYIHRGLAEGPAIVKRQEFWSRSDA
;
A
#
# COMPACT_ATOMS: atom_id res chain seq x y z
N MET A 1 -14.49 -5.62 24.82
CA MET A 1 -15.31 -5.00 23.75
C MET A 1 -14.92 -5.69 22.46
N THR A 2 -15.79 -6.56 21.94
CA THR A 2 -15.60 -7.27 20.68
C THR A 2 -15.70 -6.23 19.56
N ALA A 3 -14.61 -6.00 18.84
CA ALA A 3 -14.65 -5.18 17.63
C ALA A 3 -15.70 -5.80 16.69
N LEU A 4 -16.66 -5.01 16.24
CA LEU A 4 -17.60 -5.43 15.20
C LEU A 4 -16.78 -5.72 13.96
N ALA A 5 -16.58 -7.00 13.66
CA ALA A 5 -15.87 -7.44 12.46
C ALA A 5 -16.53 -6.78 11.24
N ASN A 6 -15.79 -5.95 10.52
CA ASN A 6 -16.29 -5.38 9.30
C ASN A 6 -16.36 -6.49 8.24
N PRO A 7 -17.57 -6.83 7.72
CA PRO A 7 -17.74 -7.96 6.82
C PRO A 7 -16.93 -7.82 5.51
N VAL A 8 -16.61 -6.59 5.12
CA VAL A 8 -15.79 -6.30 3.92
C VAL A 8 -14.35 -6.70 4.16
N LEU A 9 -13.73 -6.26 5.26
CA LEU A 9 -12.35 -6.60 5.59
C LEU A 9 -12.19 -8.08 5.95
N GLY A 10 -13.24 -8.72 6.47
CA GLY A 10 -13.27 -10.16 6.77
C GLY A 10 -13.05 -11.05 5.53
N ASN A 11 -13.33 -10.55 4.33
CA ASN A 11 -13.07 -11.22 3.05
C ASN A 11 -11.70 -10.90 2.44
N CYS A 12 -10.91 -10.03 3.09
CA CYS A 12 -9.58 -9.65 2.63
C CYS A 12 -8.50 -10.48 3.35
N THR A 13 -7.40 -10.73 2.67
CA THR A 13 -6.25 -11.42 3.26
C THR A 13 -5.10 -10.43 3.47
N ALA A 14 -4.58 -10.39 4.69
CA ALA A 14 -3.36 -9.65 5.01
C ALA A 14 -2.13 -10.53 4.74
N ILE A 15 -1.16 -10.00 4.01
CA ILE A 15 0.15 -10.61 3.81
C ILE A 15 1.14 -9.89 4.72
N ALA A 16 1.56 -10.59 5.77
CA ALA A 16 2.49 -10.04 6.75
C ALA A 16 3.93 -10.04 6.22
N CYS A 17 4.47 -8.85 5.98
CA CYS A 17 5.86 -8.63 5.62
C CYS A 17 6.63 -8.23 6.87
N CYS A 18 7.22 -9.21 7.56
CA CYS A 18 7.94 -9.02 8.82
C CYS A 18 8.83 -10.22 9.12
N THR A 19 9.68 -10.10 10.13
CA THR A 19 10.36 -11.26 10.71
C THR A 19 9.38 -12.07 11.55
N ALA A 20 9.61 -13.36 11.66
CA ALA A 20 8.83 -14.25 12.54
C ALA A 20 8.87 -13.79 14.02
N GLY A 21 7.94 -14.26 14.83
CA GLY A 21 7.91 -14.00 16.26
C GLY A 21 7.11 -12.75 16.64
N ALA A 22 7.70 -11.81 17.36
CA ALA A 22 6.97 -10.66 17.92
C ALA A 22 6.37 -9.72 16.85
N ALA A 23 7.09 -9.53 15.74
CA ALA A 23 6.62 -8.69 14.63
C ALA A 23 5.40 -9.30 13.93
N LEU A 24 5.40 -10.61 13.69
CA LEU A 24 4.25 -11.32 13.12
C LEU A 24 3.04 -11.22 14.06
N ARG A 25 3.21 -11.50 15.36
CA ARG A 25 2.12 -11.34 16.34
C ARG A 25 1.56 -9.91 16.39
N SER A 26 2.41 -8.89 16.19
CA SER A 26 1.94 -7.50 16.12
C SER A 26 1.03 -7.28 14.91
N ILE A 27 1.38 -7.83 13.75
CA ILE A 27 0.53 -7.76 12.55
C ILE A 27 -0.76 -8.59 12.71
N GLU A 28 -0.68 -9.77 13.30
CA GLU A 28 -1.87 -10.60 13.58
C GLU A 28 -2.84 -9.87 14.52
N HIS A 29 -2.30 -9.24 15.58
CA HIS A 29 -3.11 -8.43 16.49
C HIS A 29 -3.75 -7.22 15.78
N PHE A 30 -3.00 -6.52 14.93
CA PHE A 30 -3.51 -5.44 14.10
C PHE A 30 -4.62 -5.93 13.16
N ALA A 31 -4.42 -7.05 12.47
CA ALA A 31 -5.40 -7.62 11.56
C ALA A 31 -6.71 -8.00 12.30
N ALA A 32 -6.59 -8.63 13.46
CA ALA A 32 -7.74 -8.97 14.29
C ALA A 32 -8.49 -7.72 14.78
N ALA A 33 -7.76 -6.68 15.21
CA ALA A 33 -8.36 -5.43 15.70
C ALA A 33 -9.09 -4.66 14.59
N THR A 34 -8.59 -4.73 13.33
CA THR A 34 -9.19 -4.03 12.18
C THR A 34 -10.25 -4.85 11.45
N GLY A 35 -10.39 -6.14 11.76
CA GLY A 35 -11.35 -7.04 11.14
C GLY A 35 -10.89 -7.67 9.83
N LEU A 36 -9.59 -7.65 9.51
CA LEU A 36 -9.02 -8.41 8.39
C LEU A 36 -9.19 -9.92 8.64
N GLY A 37 -9.61 -10.66 7.59
CA GLY A 37 -10.06 -12.05 7.75
C GLY A 37 -8.92 -13.03 8.01
N ARG A 38 -7.96 -13.10 7.11
CA ARG A 38 -6.84 -14.04 7.14
C ARG A 38 -5.52 -13.30 7.19
N VAL A 39 -4.55 -13.84 7.93
CA VAL A 39 -3.15 -13.42 7.86
C VAL A 39 -2.32 -14.58 7.31
N ALA A 40 -1.46 -14.29 6.34
CA ALA A 40 -0.45 -15.22 5.83
C ALA A 40 0.91 -14.51 5.83
N HIS A 41 1.99 -15.24 6.03
CA HIS A 41 3.33 -14.67 5.95
C HIS A 41 3.74 -14.44 4.47
N TYR A 42 4.55 -13.43 4.21
CA TYR A 42 5.00 -13.10 2.85
C TYR A 42 5.70 -14.28 2.14
N GLU A 43 6.48 -15.07 2.88
CA GLU A 43 7.16 -16.27 2.37
C GLU A 43 6.19 -17.37 1.91
N GLU A 44 4.96 -17.39 2.45
CA GLU A 44 3.91 -18.34 2.09
C GLU A 44 3.13 -17.92 0.83
N LEU A 45 3.34 -16.69 0.34
CA LEU A 45 2.55 -16.13 -0.77
C LEU A 45 2.57 -17.03 -2.01
N ALA A 46 3.74 -17.59 -2.35
CA ALA A 46 3.89 -18.49 -3.50
C ALA A 46 3.20 -19.85 -3.32
N SER A 47 2.97 -20.28 -2.08
CA SER A 47 2.32 -21.54 -1.72
C SER A 47 0.80 -21.40 -1.50
N LEU A 48 0.27 -20.17 -1.52
CA LEU A 48 -1.17 -19.94 -1.50
C LEU A 48 -1.78 -20.43 -2.81
N GLY A 49 -2.38 -21.61 -2.83
CA GLY A 49 -2.88 -22.26 -4.05
C GLY A 49 -3.82 -21.39 -4.89
N THR A 50 -4.81 -20.75 -4.26
CA THR A 50 -5.66 -19.74 -4.90
C THR A 50 -5.51 -18.42 -4.18
N LEU A 51 -5.00 -17.40 -4.89
CA LEU A 51 -4.90 -16.06 -4.34
C LEU A 51 -6.30 -15.47 -4.18
N PRO A 52 -6.63 -14.89 -3.02
CA PRO A 52 -7.86 -14.13 -2.84
C PRO A 52 -7.88 -12.89 -3.75
N ASN A 53 -9.07 -12.40 -4.05
CA ASN A 53 -9.24 -11.24 -4.93
C ASN A 53 -8.65 -9.97 -4.32
N VAL A 54 -8.67 -9.84 -3.00
CA VAL A 54 -8.13 -8.68 -2.30
C VAL A 54 -7.09 -9.08 -1.26
N LEU A 55 -5.87 -8.63 -1.52
CA LEU A 55 -4.72 -8.74 -0.63
C LEU A 55 -4.39 -7.37 -0.04
N PHE A 56 -3.88 -7.36 1.21
CA PHE A 56 -3.23 -6.21 1.83
C PHE A 56 -1.82 -6.60 2.24
N PHE A 57 -0.80 -5.98 1.70
CA PHE A 57 0.56 -6.16 2.20
C PHE A 57 0.78 -5.25 3.40
N LEU A 58 1.03 -5.84 4.56
CA LEU A 58 1.28 -5.14 5.81
C LEU A 58 2.78 -5.22 6.13
N ILE A 59 3.50 -4.12 5.92
CA ILE A 59 4.94 -4.06 6.16
C ILE A 59 5.19 -3.54 7.57
N HIS A 60 5.89 -4.33 8.38
CA HIS A 60 6.19 -3.98 9.76
C HIS A 60 7.33 -2.96 9.83
N PHE A 61 7.24 -1.99 10.76
CA PHE A 61 8.25 -0.93 10.94
C PHE A 61 9.67 -1.47 11.20
N GLY A 62 9.81 -2.65 11.80
CA GLY A 62 11.11 -3.27 12.11
C GLY A 62 11.92 -3.73 10.89
N ILE A 63 11.35 -3.70 9.67
CA ILE A 63 12.12 -3.93 8.45
C ILE A 63 12.94 -2.66 8.15
N SER A 64 14.20 -2.82 7.73
CA SER A 64 15.03 -1.70 7.31
C SER A 64 14.43 -0.95 6.11
N ASP A 65 14.76 0.32 5.93
CA ASP A 65 14.22 1.10 4.81
C ASP A 65 14.64 0.53 3.45
N GLN A 66 15.85 -0.01 3.33
CA GLN A 66 16.28 -0.75 2.15
C GLN A 66 15.43 -2.00 1.91
N GLY A 67 15.09 -2.75 2.98
CA GLY A 67 14.20 -3.91 2.90
C GLY A 67 12.79 -3.53 2.49
N LYS A 68 12.24 -2.43 3.03
CA LYS A 68 10.94 -1.88 2.64
C LYS A 68 10.91 -1.52 1.16
N GLN A 69 11.96 -0.84 0.67
CA GLN A 69 12.07 -0.46 -0.74
C GLN A 69 12.17 -1.68 -1.66
N ALA A 70 12.94 -2.70 -1.26
CA ALA A 70 13.06 -3.95 -2.01
C ALA A 70 11.72 -4.70 -2.10
N LEU A 71 10.99 -4.80 -0.98
CA LEU A 71 9.65 -5.41 -0.94
C LEU A 71 8.65 -4.66 -1.83
N LEU A 72 8.61 -3.33 -1.74
CA LEU A 72 7.77 -2.51 -2.61
C LEU A 72 8.08 -2.77 -4.09
N HIS A 73 9.36 -2.79 -4.45
CA HIS A 73 9.77 -3.06 -5.82
C HIS A 73 9.34 -4.47 -6.28
N GLN A 74 9.54 -5.50 -5.45
CA GLN A 74 9.13 -6.87 -5.77
C GLN A 74 7.61 -6.98 -5.95
N ILE A 75 6.82 -6.39 -5.06
CA ILE A 75 5.36 -6.37 -5.16
C ILE A 75 4.92 -5.65 -6.44
N ARG A 76 5.47 -4.46 -6.72
CA ARG A 76 5.09 -3.64 -7.89
C ARG A 76 5.57 -4.19 -9.23
N ALA A 77 6.61 -5.03 -9.23
CA ALA A 77 7.10 -5.73 -10.42
C ALA A 77 6.39 -7.07 -10.68
N HIS A 78 5.52 -7.52 -9.75
CA HIS A 78 4.89 -8.83 -9.86
C HIS A 78 3.96 -8.93 -11.10
N PRO A 79 3.94 -10.06 -11.86
CA PRO A 79 3.10 -10.22 -13.04
C PRO A 79 1.59 -10.29 -12.71
N ASP A 80 1.21 -10.88 -11.57
CA ASP A 80 -0.19 -10.95 -11.14
C ASP A 80 -0.67 -9.57 -10.64
N LEU A 81 -1.73 -9.04 -11.26
CA LEU A 81 -2.30 -7.73 -10.93
C LEU A 81 -2.83 -7.67 -9.50
N ARG A 82 -3.29 -8.80 -8.94
CA ARG A 82 -3.78 -8.89 -7.56
C ARG A 82 -2.68 -8.62 -6.54
N ILE A 83 -1.44 -8.96 -6.88
CA ILE A 83 -0.25 -8.66 -6.07
C ILE A 83 0.27 -7.26 -6.41
N ARG A 84 0.47 -7.00 -7.70
CA ARG A 84 1.07 -5.75 -8.20
C ARG A 84 0.36 -4.49 -7.72
N PHE A 85 -0.98 -4.51 -7.70
CA PHE A 85 -1.82 -3.37 -7.33
C PHE A 85 -2.53 -3.53 -5.98
N ALA A 86 -2.18 -4.55 -5.20
CA ALA A 86 -2.63 -4.64 -3.81
C ALA A 86 -2.22 -3.39 -3.01
N PRO A 87 -3.02 -2.95 -2.03
CA PRO A 87 -2.58 -1.97 -1.05
C PRO A 87 -1.34 -2.45 -0.31
N VAL A 88 -0.31 -1.60 -0.27
CA VAL A 88 0.91 -1.83 0.53
C VAL A 88 0.94 -0.80 1.65
N ILE A 89 0.70 -1.27 2.85
CA ILE A 89 0.52 -0.46 4.05
C ILE A 89 1.74 -0.62 4.97
N LEU A 90 2.35 0.48 5.37
CA LEU A 90 3.37 0.48 6.40
C LEU A 90 2.68 0.58 7.77
N ILE A 91 2.92 -0.41 8.64
CA ILE A 91 2.54 -0.34 10.06
C ILE A 91 3.74 0.22 10.82
N SER A 92 3.57 1.39 11.42
CA SER A 92 4.64 2.12 12.09
C SER A 92 4.30 2.48 13.55
N ARG A 93 5.31 2.98 14.26
CA ARG A 93 5.21 3.63 15.57
C ARG A 93 6.03 4.92 15.46
N ASP A 94 5.62 5.95 16.15
CA ASP A 94 6.37 7.19 16.32
C ASP A 94 7.11 7.67 15.05
N LEU A 95 6.36 8.24 14.11
CA LEU A 95 6.92 8.83 12.90
C LEU A 95 6.99 10.36 13.04
N ASP A 96 8.18 10.90 12.88
CA ASP A 96 8.34 12.33 12.59
C ASP A 96 7.90 12.65 11.13
N THR A 97 7.72 13.92 10.85
CA THR A 97 7.23 14.38 9.53
C THR A 97 8.19 14.02 8.40
N GLU A 98 9.51 14.09 8.63
CA GLU A 98 10.52 13.80 7.60
C GLU A 98 10.46 12.31 7.21
N LYS A 99 10.42 11.43 8.20
CA LYS A 99 10.31 9.99 8.00
C LYS A 99 9.00 9.62 7.32
N PHE A 100 7.88 10.22 7.74
CA PHE A 100 6.60 10.03 7.10
C PHE A 100 6.65 10.39 5.60
N LEU A 101 7.19 11.57 5.27
CA LEU A 101 7.33 12.01 3.88
C LEU A 101 8.24 11.07 3.07
N SER A 102 9.33 10.57 3.66
CA SER A 102 10.21 9.62 2.99
C SER A 102 9.50 8.33 2.60
N TYR A 103 8.60 7.83 3.43
CA TYR A 103 7.80 6.64 3.13
C TYR A 103 6.69 6.90 2.09
N VAL A 104 6.12 8.10 2.09
CA VAL A 104 5.23 8.54 1.01
C VAL A 104 5.98 8.57 -0.32
N GLU A 105 7.18 9.13 -0.33
CA GLU A 105 8.06 9.16 -1.52
C GLU A 105 8.49 7.76 -1.97
N MET A 106 8.64 6.83 -1.04
CA MET A 106 8.96 5.43 -1.33
C MET A 106 7.82 4.73 -2.08
N GLY A 107 6.55 5.12 -1.85
CA GLY A 107 5.39 4.64 -2.63
C GLY A 107 4.46 3.69 -1.89
N PHE A 108 4.40 3.79 -0.56
CA PHE A 108 3.35 3.12 0.21
C PHE A 108 1.96 3.68 -0.12
N ASP A 109 0.94 2.82 -0.13
CA ASP A 109 -0.45 3.24 -0.31
C ASP A 109 -0.96 3.99 0.92
N ASP A 110 -0.53 3.57 2.09
CA ASP A 110 -0.83 4.23 3.35
C ASP A 110 0.23 3.93 4.42
N ILE A 111 0.25 4.76 5.48
CA ILE A 111 1.16 4.62 6.62
C ILE A 111 0.31 4.73 7.88
N LEU A 112 0.15 3.63 8.59
CA LEU A 112 -0.65 3.56 9.82
C LEU A 112 0.25 3.59 11.04
N CYS A 113 0.09 4.59 11.90
CA CYS A 113 0.84 4.72 13.14
C CYS A 113 0.08 4.08 14.29
N LEU A 114 0.75 3.27 15.09
CA LEU A 114 0.21 2.64 16.29
C LEU A 114 0.77 3.32 17.55
N PRO A 115 -0.01 3.42 18.65
CA PRO A 115 -1.41 3.00 18.76
C PRO A 115 -2.40 4.01 18.17
N ASP A 116 -3.44 3.51 17.52
CA ASP A 116 -4.54 4.34 17.05
C ASP A 116 -5.88 3.58 17.25
N ALA A 117 -7.00 4.28 17.17
CA ALA A 117 -8.31 3.66 17.33
C ALA A 117 -8.59 2.64 16.23
N ALA A 118 -8.98 1.42 16.61
CA ALA A 118 -9.24 0.32 15.67
C ALA A 118 -10.22 0.72 14.55
N LYS A 119 -11.25 1.53 14.89
CA LYS A 119 -12.20 2.04 13.90
C LYS A 119 -11.53 2.91 12.85
N LEU A 120 -10.66 3.85 13.26
CA LEU A 120 -9.94 4.71 12.33
C LEU A 120 -9.03 3.89 11.39
N LEU A 121 -8.32 2.91 11.95
CA LEU A 121 -7.48 2.00 11.18
C LEU A 121 -8.29 1.19 10.16
N SER A 122 -9.44 0.65 10.58
CA SER A 122 -10.37 -0.06 9.68
C SER A 122 -10.91 0.84 8.57
N ASP A 123 -11.32 2.07 8.89
CA ASP A 123 -11.82 3.03 7.90
C ASP A 123 -10.73 3.37 6.87
N ARG A 124 -9.47 3.51 7.28
CA ARG A 124 -8.34 3.74 6.36
C ARG A 124 -8.08 2.55 5.43
N LEU A 125 -8.20 1.31 5.93
CA LEU A 125 -8.10 0.11 5.09
C LEU A 125 -9.26 0.04 4.09
N LEU A 126 -10.50 0.30 4.54
CA LEU A 126 -11.67 0.34 3.67
C LEU A 126 -11.54 1.39 2.57
N ASN A 127 -10.93 2.53 2.87
CA ASN A 127 -10.64 3.58 1.89
C ASN A 127 -9.65 3.17 0.80
N GLN A 128 -9.02 2.00 0.89
CA GLN A 128 -8.21 1.43 -0.18
C GLN A 128 -9.03 0.62 -1.19
N LEU A 129 -10.32 0.38 -0.93
CA LEU A 129 -11.18 -0.53 -1.69
C LEU A 129 -12.34 0.22 -2.37
N ASN A 130 -12.91 -0.39 -3.42
CA ASN A 130 -14.08 0.08 -4.16
C ASN A 130 -14.00 1.54 -4.65
N ARG A 131 -12.80 1.98 -5.01
CA ARG A 131 -12.56 3.31 -5.56
C ARG A 131 -11.39 3.29 -6.55
N ASP A 132 -11.36 4.28 -7.42
CA ASP A 132 -10.25 4.48 -8.32
C ASP A 132 -9.12 5.23 -7.63
N ILE A 133 -7.94 4.66 -7.66
CA ILE A 133 -6.72 5.24 -7.07
C ILE A 133 -5.76 5.57 -8.19
N LEU A 134 -5.27 6.82 -8.20
CA LEU A 134 -4.30 7.26 -9.18
C LEU A 134 -2.90 6.74 -8.81
N TYR A 135 -2.32 5.99 -9.73
CA TYR A 135 -0.93 5.54 -9.74
C TYR A 135 -0.12 6.26 -10.78
N ILE A 136 1.15 6.45 -10.50
CA ILE A 136 2.14 6.97 -11.43
C ILE A 136 3.11 5.84 -11.78
N GLU A 137 3.30 5.60 -13.08
CA GLU A 137 4.29 4.67 -13.60
C GLU A 137 5.36 5.45 -14.35
N THR A 138 6.62 5.19 -14.03
CA THR A 138 7.81 5.68 -14.71
C THR A 138 8.79 4.52 -14.88
N SER A 139 9.93 4.75 -15.53
CA SER A 139 10.99 3.73 -15.64
C SER A 139 11.54 3.23 -14.28
N LYS A 140 11.34 3.99 -13.19
CA LYS A 140 11.93 3.71 -11.88
C LYS A 140 10.90 3.65 -10.74
N TYR A 141 9.64 3.90 -11.01
CA TYR A 141 8.61 3.99 -9.99
C TYR A 141 7.27 3.48 -10.50
N LEU A 142 6.63 2.66 -9.71
CA LEU A 142 5.21 2.33 -9.83
C LEU A 142 4.58 2.40 -8.44
N GLY A 143 3.64 3.29 -8.25
CA GLY A 143 2.98 3.48 -6.97
C GLY A 143 1.94 4.60 -7.02
N PRO A 144 1.25 4.84 -5.89
CA PRO A 144 0.24 5.89 -5.83
C PRO A 144 0.84 7.28 -6.07
N ASP A 145 0.04 8.21 -6.60
CA ASP A 145 0.51 9.58 -6.81
C ASP A 145 0.94 10.21 -5.47
N ARG A 146 2.20 10.60 -5.39
CA ARG A 146 2.81 11.16 -4.17
C ARG A 146 2.21 12.51 -3.77
N ARG A 147 1.55 13.21 -4.72
CA ARG A 147 0.88 14.49 -4.51
C ARG A 147 -0.47 14.40 -3.80
N ARG A 148 -0.97 13.19 -3.55
CA ARG A 148 -2.27 12.96 -2.89
C ARG A 148 -2.35 13.44 -1.43
N LEU A 149 -1.21 13.70 -0.80
CA LEU A 149 -1.13 14.21 0.57
C LEU A 149 -0.87 15.71 0.52
N ASP A 150 -1.95 16.50 0.53
CA ASP A 150 -1.88 17.93 0.77
C ASP A 150 -1.53 18.17 2.24
N MET A 151 -0.25 18.28 2.54
CA MET A 151 0.23 18.67 3.87
C MET A 151 0.23 20.19 3.97
N PRO A 152 -0.52 20.80 4.92
CA PRO A 152 -0.47 22.23 5.16
C PRO A 152 0.97 22.68 5.45
N GLY A 153 1.49 23.62 4.69
CA GLY A 153 2.82 24.20 4.89
C GLY A 153 3.96 23.59 4.07
N HIS A 154 3.77 22.47 3.38
CA HIS A 154 4.69 22.00 2.36
C HIS A 154 4.25 22.47 0.99
N THR A 155 4.70 23.65 0.58
CA THR A 155 4.75 23.99 -0.84
C THR A 155 5.62 22.93 -1.50
N GLN A 156 5.02 22.12 -2.37
CA GLN A 156 5.75 21.21 -3.23
C GLN A 156 6.71 22.03 -4.09
N SER A 157 7.89 22.31 -3.54
CA SER A 157 8.95 22.93 -4.31
C SER A 157 9.30 21.95 -5.42
N GLY A 158 8.92 22.36 -6.63
CA GLY A 158 9.09 21.76 -7.93
C GLY A 158 10.14 20.68 -8.07
N ARG A 159 9.90 19.48 -7.53
CA ARG A 159 10.58 18.30 -8.05
C ARG A 159 9.97 18.01 -9.41
N VAL A 160 10.46 18.76 -10.40
CA VAL A 160 10.28 18.41 -11.80
C VAL A 160 10.78 16.98 -11.93
N SER A 161 9.84 16.05 -12.11
CA SER A 161 10.21 14.69 -12.50
C SER A 161 11.09 14.82 -13.75
N THR A 162 12.37 14.52 -13.61
CA THR A 162 13.33 14.46 -14.73
C THR A 162 12.99 13.32 -15.70
N SER A 163 11.96 12.55 -15.42
CA SER A 163 11.42 11.54 -16.31
C SER A 163 10.55 12.23 -17.37
N ARG A 164 11.07 12.30 -18.57
CA ARG A 164 10.39 12.88 -19.75
C ARG A 164 9.09 12.17 -20.12
N MET A 165 8.84 11.01 -19.58
CA MET A 165 7.64 10.22 -19.80
C MET A 165 7.11 9.65 -18.47
N HIS A 166 5.81 9.79 -18.23
CA HIS A 166 5.12 9.10 -17.16
C HIS A 166 3.74 8.65 -17.61
N VAL A 167 3.26 7.57 -17.01
CA VAL A 167 1.93 7.03 -17.25
C VAL A 167 1.09 7.20 -15.99
N ARG A 168 -0.14 7.66 -16.15
CA ARG A 168 -1.16 7.65 -15.09
C ARG A 168 -2.02 6.41 -15.26
N LEU A 169 -2.09 5.62 -14.21
CA LEU A 169 -2.94 4.45 -14.12
C LEU A 169 -4.02 4.71 -13.07
N TYR A 170 -5.27 4.49 -13.43
CA TYR A 170 -6.37 4.50 -12.47
C TYR A 170 -6.66 3.05 -12.12
N ILE A 171 -6.42 2.70 -10.87
CA ILE A 171 -6.55 1.34 -10.35
C ILE A 171 -7.82 1.25 -9.53
N HIS A 172 -8.77 0.45 -9.98
CA HIS A 172 -9.93 0.07 -9.20
C HIS A 172 -9.64 -1.21 -8.42
N ARG A 173 -9.94 -1.23 -7.12
CA ARG A 173 -9.74 -2.40 -6.26
C ARG A 173 -11.08 -2.96 -5.83
N GLY A 174 -11.75 -3.66 -6.75
CA GLY A 174 -13.04 -4.30 -6.50
C GLY A 174 -12.92 -5.51 -5.58
N LEU A 175 -13.90 -5.70 -4.67
CA LEU A 175 -13.91 -6.84 -3.74
C LEU A 175 -14.13 -8.18 -4.46
N ALA A 176 -14.98 -8.20 -5.49
CA ALA A 176 -15.31 -9.42 -6.20
C ALA A 176 -14.30 -9.75 -7.30
N GLU A 177 -13.79 -8.75 -7.99
CA GLU A 177 -12.96 -8.91 -9.20
C GLU A 177 -11.47 -8.69 -8.93
N GLY A 178 -11.13 -8.10 -7.78
CA GLY A 178 -9.76 -7.71 -7.44
C GLY A 178 -9.34 -6.39 -8.11
N PRO A 179 -8.03 -6.08 -8.10
CA PRO A 179 -7.50 -4.87 -8.72
C PRO A 179 -7.52 -4.94 -10.25
N ALA A 180 -7.98 -3.86 -10.89
CA ALA A 180 -7.99 -3.70 -12.34
C ALA A 180 -7.52 -2.30 -12.75
N ILE A 181 -6.87 -2.20 -13.90
CA ILE A 181 -6.55 -0.90 -14.52
C ILE A 181 -7.79 -0.45 -15.31
N VAL A 182 -8.52 0.53 -14.77
CA VAL A 182 -9.74 1.05 -15.41
C VAL A 182 -9.45 2.18 -16.40
N LYS A 183 -8.29 2.85 -16.26
CA LYS A 183 -7.88 3.88 -17.19
C LYS A 183 -6.35 4.00 -17.23
N ARG A 184 -5.79 4.22 -18.43
CA ARG A 184 -4.36 4.47 -18.67
C ARG A 184 -4.20 5.75 -19.49
N GLN A 185 -3.29 6.64 -19.09
CA GLN A 185 -3.00 7.88 -19.78
C GLN A 185 -1.47 8.09 -19.84
N GLU A 186 -0.94 8.31 -21.02
CA GLU A 186 0.49 8.55 -21.22
C GLU A 186 0.76 10.05 -21.40
N PHE A 187 1.77 10.53 -20.73
CA PHE A 187 2.18 11.93 -20.76
C PHE A 187 3.65 12.02 -21.19
N TRP A 188 3.86 12.86 -22.20
CA TRP A 188 5.19 13.17 -22.71
C TRP A 188 5.50 14.63 -22.40
N SER A 189 6.51 14.92 -21.58
CA SER A 189 6.99 16.28 -21.49
C SER A 189 7.88 16.56 -22.72
N ARG A 190 7.45 17.48 -23.58
CA ARG A 190 8.35 18.04 -24.59
C ARG A 190 9.48 18.75 -23.85
N SER A 191 10.73 18.40 -24.12
CA SER A 191 11.86 19.26 -23.80
C SER A 191 11.78 20.42 -24.79
N ASP A 192 11.45 21.61 -24.29
CA ASP A 192 11.76 22.82 -25.05
C ASP A 192 13.28 22.85 -25.24
N ALA A 193 13.69 22.86 -26.49
CA ALA A 193 15.07 22.96 -26.94
C ALA A 193 15.61 24.36 -26.69
#